data_9d9a3e0278bf5a48ec0e91f20fb0ae5f
#
_entry.id   9d9a3e0278bf5a48ec0e91f20fb0ae5f
#
_cell.length_a   1.000
_cell.length_b   1.000
_cell.length_c   1.000
_cell.angle_alpha   90.00
_cell.angle_beta   90.00
_cell.angle_gamma   90.00
#
_symmetry.space_group_name_H-M   'P 1'
#
loop_
_entity.id
_entity.type
_entity.pdbx_description
1 polymer ?
#
loop_
_entity_poly.entity_id
_entity_poly.type
_entity_poly.pdbx_seq_one_letter_code
_entity_poly.pdbx_strand_id
1 'polypeptide(L)'
;MRKLLAPIAAGALILSSLALAGPASAHNARSHEALAHLSGETHIPPGNPGAGSHSQNMHFRSTIGPTGFTNSDIAFQGRYAYVGNYGGFRVVDISDSDNPVVVANVSCFGPQNDISVYGDVLVVSVDSPLTSPACGSPPASPITLETAWEGVRIFDISDPSAPTFLTAVYTKCGSHTNTLIPDLNDDRLLVYVASYPLRAGPDCGPHDDATDTHNPLHEQISIVEIPLADPAAASLHSEPAIEVPTWDIHDHIGPNPAFNVMRGCHDLQANLGLGLMAAACAGVGQLWDISDPANPATTSPIWEVDRSEIDFYHSALFSDSGKTVIFGDEIIAGTCSTLADGDGQMWFHNRTDGALVSTFQIPRNQGSDYCSSHLFNNIPGVRGDVLVAAWYAGGTTVVDYSNRANPKEIAFYDPTGGSAWSSYWYNNFIYSNDIPLGFSIVHLSDPARAGADRLRYLNPQVQ
;
A
#
# COMPACT_ATOMS: atom_id res chain seq x y z
N MET A 1 -31.51 59.01 -49.09
CA MET A 1 -30.17 58.40 -49.19
C MET A 1 -30.16 57.18 -48.32
N ARG A 2 -30.23 56.01 -48.92
CA ARG A 2 -30.28 54.73 -48.25
C ARG A 2 -28.85 54.29 -47.84
N LYS A 3 -28.59 53.96 -46.59
CA LYS A 3 -27.41 53.23 -46.19
C LYS A 3 -27.82 51.81 -45.83
N LEU A 4 -27.23 50.88 -46.55
CA LEU A 4 -27.32 49.44 -46.32
C LEU A 4 -26.57 49.06 -45.04
N LEU A 5 -27.19 48.25 -44.17
CA LEU A 5 -26.60 47.54 -43.08
C LEU A 5 -26.36 46.11 -43.53
N ALA A 6 -25.09 45.64 -43.41
CA ALA A 6 -24.70 44.25 -43.59
C ALA A 6 -24.83 43.48 -42.27
N PRO A 7 -25.20 42.21 -42.27
CA PRO A 7 -25.32 41.44 -41.06
C PRO A 7 -23.95 40.90 -40.61
N ILE A 8 -23.66 41.08 -39.35
CA ILE A 8 -22.51 40.47 -38.66
C ILE A 8 -22.89 39.01 -38.31
N ALA A 9 -22.19 38.08 -38.91
CA ALA A 9 -22.27 36.68 -38.52
C ALA A 9 -21.60 36.46 -37.16
N ALA A 10 -22.37 36.04 -36.17
CA ALA A 10 -21.87 35.60 -34.89
C ALA A 10 -21.26 34.19 -35.03
N GLY A 11 -19.94 34.12 -35.07
CA GLY A 11 -19.21 32.85 -34.94
C GLY A 11 -19.26 32.39 -33.49
N ALA A 12 -19.94 31.29 -33.25
CA ALA A 12 -19.87 30.60 -31.96
C ALA A 12 -18.50 29.98 -31.81
N LEU A 13 -17.66 30.55 -30.93
CA LEU A 13 -16.47 29.87 -30.41
C LEU A 13 -16.96 28.76 -29.47
N ILE A 14 -16.83 27.52 -29.90
CA ILE A 14 -16.88 26.37 -29.02
C ILE A 14 -15.55 26.38 -28.26
N LEU A 15 -15.55 26.90 -27.03
CA LEU A 15 -14.48 26.63 -26.07
C LEU A 15 -14.61 25.18 -25.65
N SER A 16 -13.80 24.32 -26.25
CA SER A 16 -13.47 23.03 -25.66
C SER A 16 -12.74 23.31 -24.35
N SER A 17 -13.42 23.11 -23.23
CA SER A 17 -12.81 23.03 -21.92
C SER A 17 -11.90 21.80 -21.91
N LEU A 18 -10.62 21.98 -22.21
CA LEU A 18 -9.62 21.05 -21.72
C LEU A 18 -9.67 21.17 -20.19
N ALA A 19 -10.23 20.16 -19.56
CA ALA A 19 -9.98 19.91 -18.16
C ALA A 19 -8.48 19.63 -18.04
N LEU A 20 -7.73 20.61 -17.58
CA LEU A 20 -6.37 20.39 -17.09
C LEU A 20 -6.53 19.47 -15.88
N ALA A 21 -6.30 18.17 -16.07
CA ALA A 21 -6.00 17.28 -14.98
C ALA A 21 -4.78 17.90 -14.29
N GLY A 22 -4.92 18.26 -13.03
CA GLY A 22 -3.79 18.71 -12.22
C GLY A 22 -2.71 17.61 -12.23
N PRO A 23 -1.45 17.96 -12.11
CA PRO A 23 -0.39 16.98 -12.12
C PRO A 23 -0.60 15.99 -10.96
N ALA A 24 -0.83 14.74 -11.29
CA ALA A 24 -0.67 13.65 -10.34
C ALA A 24 0.77 13.65 -9.82
N SER A 25 0.97 13.27 -8.58
CA SER A 25 2.33 13.14 -8.04
C SER A 25 3.17 12.24 -8.94
N ALA A 26 4.46 12.47 -9.02
CA ALA A 26 5.33 11.68 -9.89
C ALA A 26 5.26 10.18 -9.56
N HIS A 27 5.13 9.85 -8.28
CA HIS A 27 4.93 8.49 -7.81
C HIS A 27 3.60 7.91 -8.33
N ASN A 28 2.47 8.60 -8.13
CA ASN A 28 1.19 8.19 -8.70
C ASN A 28 1.15 8.29 -10.22
N ALA A 29 1.81 9.29 -10.83
CA ALA A 29 1.80 9.41 -12.28
C ALA A 29 2.54 8.23 -12.95
N ARG A 30 3.63 7.74 -12.37
CA ARG A 30 4.40 6.64 -12.96
C ARG A 30 3.92 5.27 -12.57
N SER A 31 3.46 5.06 -11.33
CA SER A 31 2.70 3.86 -11.02
C SER A 31 1.38 3.82 -11.80
N HIS A 32 0.72 4.97 -12.02
CA HIS A 32 -0.43 5.07 -12.93
C HIS A 32 -0.03 5.07 -14.41
N GLU A 33 1.14 5.55 -14.80
CA GLU A 33 1.64 5.40 -16.18
C GLU A 33 2.10 3.98 -16.46
N ALA A 34 2.77 3.31 -15.53
CA ALA A 34 3.00 1.88 -15.61
C ALA A 34 1.66 1.11 -15.68
N LEU A 35 0.67 1.52 -14.90
CA LEU A 35 -0.70 1.00 -14.93
C LEU A 35 -1.44 1.40 -16.22
N ALA A 36 -1.24 2.59 -16.78
CA ALA A 36 -1.84 3.02 -18.04
C ALA A 36 -1.22 2.28 -19.24
N HIS A 37 0.07 1.95 -19.20
CA HIS A 37 0.66 1.04 -20.18
C HIS A 37 0.09 -0.37 -20.09
N LEU A 38 -0.33 -0.81 -18.91
CA LEU A 38 -0.99 -2.10 -18.70
C LEU A 38 -2.49 -2.06 -19.05
N SER A 39 -3.15 -0.89 -18.99
CA SER A 39 -4.56 -0.70 -19.36
C SER A 39 -4.77 -0.44 -20.85
N GLY A 40 -3.70 -0.16 -21.59
CA GLY A 40 -3.71 0.03 -23.04
C GLY A 40 -3.40 -1.27 -23.76
N GLU A 41 -4.41 -2.07 -24.09
CA GLU A 41 -4.33 -3.15 -25.06
C GLU A 41 -3.87 -4.54 -24.60
N THR A 42 -4.53 -5.14 -23.66
CA THR A 42 -4.85 -6.57 -23.86
C THR A 42 -6.07 -6.90 -23.01
N HIS A 43 -7.19 -6.98 -23.64
CA HIS A 43 -8.32 -7.75 -23.13
C HIS A 43 -7.82 -9.21 -23.03
N ILE A 44 -7.20 -9.54 -21.90
CA ILE A 44 -6.96 -10.96 -21.58
C ILE A 44 -8.34 -11.53 -21.32
N PRO A 45 -8.82 -12.49 -22.12
CA PRO A 45 -10.10 -13.10 -21.86
C PRO A 45 -10.07 -13.67 -20.44
N PRO A 46 -11.21 -13.71 -19.71
CA PRO A 46 -11.28 -14.38 -18.44
C PRO A 46 -11.04 -15.86 -18.68
N GLY A 47 -9.82 -16.30 -18.50
CA GLY A 47 -9.41 -17.65 -18.81
C GLY A 47 -7.98 -17.88 -18.40
N ASN A 48 -7.81 -18.53 -17.29
CA ASN A 48 -6.61 -19.15 -16.78
C ASN A 48 -5.36 -18.22 -16.72
N PRO A 49 -5.26 -17.32 -15.73
CA PRO A 49 -4.05 -16.53 -15.51
C PRO A 49 -2.81 -17.41 -15.23
N GLY A 50 -2.96 -18.70 -14.92
CA GLY A 50 -1.88 -19.67 -14.77
C GLY A 50 -1.14 -20.05 -16.05
N ALA A 51 -1.47 -19.47 -17.21
CA ALA A 51 -0.75 -19.68 -18.46
C ALA A 51 0.58 -18.92 -18.54
N GLY A 52 0.89 -18.06 -17.55
CA GLY A 52 2.16 -17.35 -17.44
C GLY A 52 3.28 -18.21 -16.83
N SER A 53 4.38 -17.56 -16.51
CA SER A 53 5.55 -18.19 -15.91
C SER A 53 5.34 -18.49 -14.43
N HIS A 54 5.69 -19.66 -13.96
CA HIS A 54 5.67 -20.02 -12.54
C HIS A 54 6.66 -21.15 -12.25
N SER A 55 7.11 -21.25 -10.99
CA SER A 55 7.91 -22.39 -10.54
C SER A 55 7.06 -23.66 -10.39
N GLN A 56 7.71 -24.85 -10.46
CA GLN A 56 7.01 -26.13 -10.40
C GLN A 56 6.25 -26.38 -9.09
N ASN A 57 6.61 -25.69 -8.01
CA ASN A 57 6.03 -25.80 -6.68
C ASN A 57 4.94 -24.75 -6.41
N MET A 58 4.61 -23.88 -7.39
CA MET A 58 3.51 -22.93 -7.33
C MET A 58 2.35 -23.40 -8.20
N HIS A 59 1.18 -23.57 -7.59
CA HIS A 59 0.00 -24.14 -8.24
C HIS A 59 -1.15 -23.15 -8.16
N PHE A 60 -1.51 -22.57 -9.30
CA PHE A 60 -2.71 -21.74 -9.41
C PHE A 60 -3.97 -22.52 -9.01
N ARG A 61 -4.86 -21.89 -8.26
CA ARG A 61 -6.15 -22.46 -7.84
C ARG A 61 -7.30 -21.76 -8.54
N SER A 62 -7.43 -20.47 -8.29
CA SER A 62 -8.56 -19.70 -8.81
C SER A 62 -8.22 -18.21 -8.86
N THR A 63 -9.08 -17.46 -9.52
CA THR A 63 -9.05 -16.00 -9.51
C THR A 63 -10.46 -15.42 -9.51
N ILE A 64 -10.62 -14.29 -8.84
CA ILE A 64 -11.78 -13.41 -8.96
C ILE A 64 -11.31 -12.19 -9.75
N GLY A 65 -11.89 -11.95 -10.92
CA GLY A 65 -11.51 -10.89 -11.83
C GLY A 65 -11.53 -9.48 -11.21
N PRO A 66 -10.91 -8.50 -11.86
CA PRO A 66 -10.78 -7.14 -11.36
C PRO A 66 -12.14 -6.44 -11.23
N THR A 67 -12.18 -5.35 -10.45
CA THR A 67 -13.40 -4.54 -10.25
C THR A 67 -13.60 -3.44 -11.29
N GLY A 68 -12.60 -3.15 -12.09
CA GLY A 68 -12.51 -1.94 -12.92
C GLY A 68 -11.89 -0.74 -12.19
N PHE A 69 -11.49 -0.94 -10.93
CA PHE A 69 -10.65 -0.03 -10.15
C PHE A 69 -9.30 -0.69 -9.85
N THR A 70 -8.29 0.10 -9.58
CA THR A 70 -6.99 -0.40 -9.13
C THR A 70 -7.17 -1.22 -7.85
N ASN A 71 -6.74 -2.47 -7.87
CA ASN A 71 -6.69 -3.30 -6.68
C ASN A 71 -5.55 -2.84 -5.77
N SER A 72 -5.75 -2.97 -4.46
CA SER A 72 -4.78 -2.54 -3.44
C SER A 72 -4.46 -3.65 -2.44
N ASP A 73 -4.53 -3.39 -1.16
CA ASP A 73 -4.11 -4.33 -0.14
C ASP A 73 -5.16 -5.39 0.24
N ILE A 74 -4.76 -6.39 1.03
CA ILE A 74 -5.61 -7.49 1.49
C ILE A 74 -5.40 -7.71 2.98
N ALA A 75 -6.48 -7.78 3.73
CA ALA A 75 -6.49 -8.30 5.09
C ALA A 75 -7.29 -9.60 5.19
N PHE A 76 -7.04 -10.37 6.24
CA PHE A 76 -7.70 -11.67 6.40
C PHE A 76 -8.21 -11.87 7.82
N GLN A 77 -9.39 -12.50 7.95
CA GLN A 77 -9.88 -12.97 9.24
C GLN A 77 -10.73 -14.23 9.08
N GLY A 78 -10.35 -15.29 9.79
CA GLY A 78 -11.04 -16.58 9.71
C GLY A 78 -11.01 -17.18 8.31
N ARG A 79 -12.18 -17.26 7.68
CA ARG A 79 -12.35 -17.76 6.30
C ARG A 79 -12.56 -16.67 5.27
N TYR A 80 -12.37 -15.42 5.64
CA TYR A 80 -12.61 -14.30 4.76
C TYR A 80 -11.31 -13.55 4.42
N ALA A 81 -11.19 -13.19 3.14
CA ALA A 81 -10.27 -12.17 2.67
C ALA A 81 -11.04 -10.87 2.44
N TYR A 82 -10.51 -9.77 2.92
CA TYR A 82 -11.00 -8.42 2.71
C TYR A 82 -10.07 -7.77 1.69
N VAL A 83 -10.57 -7.56 0.49
CA VAL A 83 -9.76 -7.25 -0.70
C VAL A 83 -10.04 -5.81 -1.11
N GLY A 84 -9.08 -4.94 -0.83
CA GLY A 84 -9.14 -3.51 -1.14
C GLY A 84 -9.03 -3.22 -2.63
N ASN A 85 -9.64 -2.13 -3.05
CA ASN A 85 -9.47 -1.51 -4.35
C ASN A 85 -9.89 -0.03 -4.27
N TYR A 86 -9.45 0.79 -5.20
CA TYR A 86 -9.74 2.24 -5.18
C TYR A 86 -11.24 2.59 -5.23
N GLY A 87 -12.09 1.66 -5.65
CA GLY A 87 -13.56 1.83 -5.64
C GLY A 87 -14.24 1.40 -4.34
N GLY A 88 -13.51 0.79 -3.42
CA GLY A 88 -14.03 0.23 -2.16
C GLY A 88 -13.32 -1.07 -1.77
N PHE A 89 -14.09 -2.08 -1.37
CA PHE A 89 -13.52 -3.39 -1.05
C PHE A 89 -14.51 -4.53 -1.31
N ARG A 90 -13.97 -5.73 -1.45
CA ARG A 90 -14.74 -6.97 -1.50
C ARG A 90 -14.47 -7.82 -0.27
N VAL A 91 -15.48 -8.53 0.20
CA VAL A 91 -15.33 -9.62 1.16
C VAL A 91 -15.48 -10.92 0.42
N VAL A 92 -14.47 -11.77 0.50
CA VAL A 92 -14.37 -13.03 -0.22
C VAL A 92 -14.31 -14.19 0.77
N ASP A 93 -15.24 -15.12 0.70
CA ASP A 93 -15.13 -16.40 1.39
C ASP A 93 -14.10 -17.27 0.66
N ILE A 94 -12.99 -17.55 1.33
CA ILE A 94 -11.85 -18.31 0.84
C ILE A 94 -11.79 -19.73 1.43
N SER A 95 -12.88 -20.24 2.00
CA SER A 95 -12.94 -21.60 2.57
C SER A 95 -12.71 -22.70 1.55
N ASP A 96 -13.11 -22.46 0.29
CA ASP A 96 -12.78 -23.29 -0.87
C ASP A 96 -11.86 -22.50 -1.82
N SER A 97 -10.58 -22.87 -1.83
CA SER A 97 -9.59 -22.19 -2.66
C SER A 97 -9.79 -22.35 -4.17
N ASP A 98 -10.52 -23.35 -4.58
CA ASP A 98 -10.84 -23.61 -5.99
C ASP A 98 -12.11 -22.86 -6.43
N ASN A 99 -12.98 -22.49 -5.47
CA ASN A 99 -14.25 -21.79 -5.73
C ASN A 99 -14.49 -20.69 -4.69
N PRO A 100 -13.66 -19.64 -4.61
CA PRO A 100 -13.89 -18.54 -3.70
C PRO A 100 -15.15 -17.76 -4.07
N VAL A 101 -15.86 -17.24 -3.07
CA VAL A 101 -17.15 -16.56 -3.26
C VAL A 101 -17.08 -15.14 -2.76
N VAL A 102 -17.38 -14.17 -3.62
CA VAL A 102 -17.60 -12.77 -3.19
C VAL A 102 -18.92 -12.72 -2.42
N VAL A 103 -18.85 -12.53 -1.10
CA VAL A 103 -20.04 -12.44 -0.24
C VAL A 103 -20.51 -10.99 -0.05
N ALA A 104 -19.62 -10.02 -0.23
CA ALA A 104 -19.96 -8.60 -0.27
C ALA A 104 -19.06 -7.85 -1.26
N ASN A 105 -19.64 -6.81 -1.88
CA ASN A 105 -18.90 -5.84 -2.70
C ASN A 105 -19.35 -4.44 -2.28
N VAL A 106 -18.49 -3.76 -1.51
CA VAL A 106 -18.78 -2.46 -0.90
C VAL A 106 -18.23 -1.36 -1.82
N SER A 107 -19.14 -0.58 -2.39
CA SER A 107 -18.75 0.59 -3.19
C SER A 107 -18.50 1.77 -2.26
N CYS A 108 -17.24 2.14 -2.09
CA CYS A 108 -16.80 3.22 -1.23
C CYS A 108 -15.51 3.83 -1.78
N PHE A 109 -15.64 4.62 -2.84
CA PHE A 109 -14.49 5.23 -3.50
C PHE A 109 -13.57 5.96 -2.52
N GLY A 110 -12.28 5.67 -2.63
CA GLY A 110 -11.19 6.27 -1.85
C GLY A 110 -9.87 5.62 -2.25
N PRO A 111 -9.00 6.31 -3.00
CA PRO A 111 -7.62 5.85 -3.16
C PRO A 111 -6.92 5.87 -1.81
N GLN A 112 -6.22 4.98 -1.54
CA GLN A 112 -5.70 3.66 -1.65
C GLN A 112 -6.71 2.53 -1.31
N ASN A 113 -7.58 2.77 -0.29
CA ASN A 113 -8.34 1.71 0.38
C ASN A 113 -7.41 0.55 0.85
N ASP A 114 -6.19 0.90 1.36
CA ASP A 114 -5.41 0.00 2.19
C ASP A 114 -6.25 -0.46 3.38
N ILE A 115 -6.23 -1.75 3.72
CA ILE A 115 -7.28 -2.38 4.49
C ILE A 115 -6.76 -3.22 5.65
N SER A 116 -7.34 -3.01 6.85
CA SER A 116 -7.05 -3.79 8.05
C SER A 116 -8.32 -4.25 8.75
N VAL A 117 -8.25 -5.39 9.46
CA VAL A 117 -9.38 -5.99 10.17
C VAL A 117 -9.01 -6.46 11.57
N TYR A 118 -9.93 -6.30 12.52
CA TYR A 118 -9.83 -6.94 13.83
C TYR A 118 -11.23 -7.11 14.46
N GLY A 119 -11.59 -8.34 14.77
CA GLY A 119 -12.93 -8.63 15.31
C GLY A 119 -14.03 -8.19 14.34
N ASP A 120 -14.91 -7.32 14.80
CA ASP A 120 -16.01 -6.80 13.99
C ASP A 120 -15.68 -5.45 13.33
N VAL A 121 -14.42 -5.02 13.37
CA VAL A 121 -13.95 -3.74 12.84
C VAL A 121 -13.11 -3.93 11.58
N LEU A 122 -13.41 -3.13 10.56
CA LEU A 122 -12.59 -2.99 9.36
C LEU A 122 -12.26 -1.50 9.15
N VAL A 123 -10.99 -1.22 8.83
CA VAL A 123 -10.48 0.12 8.55
C VAL A 123 -10.00 0.17 7.11
N VAL A 124 -10.29 1.26 6.41
CA VAL A 124 -9.73 1.54 5.08
C VAL A 124 -9.15 2.95 5.01
N SER A 125 -8.03 3.05 4.33
CA SER A 125 -7.26 4.28 4.10
C SER A 125 -7.80 5.09 2.93
N VAL A 126 -7.78 6.42 3.04
CA VAL A 126 -8.07 7.35 1.94
C VAL A 126 -7.01 8.43 1.91
N ASP A 127 -6.21 8.45 0.86
CA ASP A 127 -5.07 9.35 0.66
C ASP A 127 -5.29 10.41 -0.42
N SER A 128 -6.52 10.62 -0.81
CA SER A 128 -6.87 11.65 -1.79
C SER A 128 -8.04 12.48 -1.29
N PRO A 129 -7.95 13.81 -1.39
CA PRO A 129 -8.99 14.70 -0.91
C PRO A 129 -10.34 14.43 -1.56
N LEU A 130 -11.34 14.15 -0.76
CA LEU A 130 -12.74 13.96 -1.14
C LEU A 130 -13.60 15.10 -0.58
N THR A 131 -14.78 15.31 -1.15
CA THR A 131 -15.69 16.37 -0.67
C THR A 131 -16.32 16.06 0.67
N SER A 132 -16.32 14.81 1.12
CA SER A 132 -16.80 14.40 2.45
C SER A 132 -16.33 12.98 2.81
N PRO A 133 -16.45 12.53 4.08
CA PRO A 133 -16.12 11.17 4.47
C PRO A 133 -17.05 10.09 3.93
N ALA A 134 -18.24 10.44 3.46
CA ALA A 134 -19.24 9.47 3.02
C ALA A 134 -18.76 8.63 1.82
N CYS A 135 -19.14 7.35 1.80
CA CYS A 135 -18.97 6.53 0.59
C CYS A 135 -19.69 7.17 -0.60
N GLY A 136 -19.07 7.19 -1.76
CA GLY A 136 -19.62 7.85 -2.95
C GLY A 136 -19.34 9.35 -3.06
N SER A 137 -18.58 9.93 -2.11
CA SER A 137 -18.11 11.31 -2.24
C SER A 137 -17.17 11.45 -3.44
N PRO A 138 -17.35 12.47 -4.28
CA PRO A 138 -16.44 12.73 -5.38
C PRO A 138 -15.10 13.30 -4.87
N PRO A 139 -14.03 13.23 -5.69
CA PRO A 139 -12.79 13.93 -5.44
C PRO A 139 -13.03 15.43 -5.23
N ALA A 140 -12.29 16.06 -4.33
CA ALA A 140 -12.32 17.49 -4.14
C ALA A 140 -11.75 18.20 -5.36
N SER A 141 -12.32 19.39 -5.66
CA SER A 141 -11.78 20.29 -6.67
C SER A 141 -10.80 21.29 -6.02
N PRO A 142 -9.95 21.99 -6.80
CA PRO A 142 -9.08 23.03 -6.24
C PRO A 142 -9.81 24.10 -5.43
N ILE A 143 -11.08 24.37 -5.73
CA ILE A 143 -11.89 25.37 -5.02
C ILE A 143 -12.38 24.84 -3.64
N THR A 144 -12.53 23.53 -3.52
CA THR A 144 -13.03 22.87 -2.30
C THR A 144 -11.92 22.19 -1.48
N LEU A 145 -10.67 22.38 -1.86
CA LEU A 145 -9.54 21.67 -1.26
C LEU A 145 -9.38 21.97 0.22
N GLU A 146 -9.53 23.23 0.63
CA GLU A 146 -9.42 23.65 2.04
C GLU A 146 -10.48 23.03 2.96
N THR A 147 -11.59 22.54 2.39
CA THR A 147 -12.69 21.91 3.12
C THR A 147 -12.83 20.42 2.78
N ALA A 148 -11.87 19.88 2.08
CA ALA A 148 -11.85 18.48 1.68
C ALA A 148 -11.66 17.57 2.90
N TRP A 149 -11.92 16.30 2.70
CA TRP A 149 -11.74 15.25 3.67
C TRP A 149 -10.86 14.14 3.10
N GLU A 150 -9.94 13.65 3.92
CA GLU A 150 -9.13 12.44 3.72
C GLU A 150 -8.81 11.83 5.09
N GLY A 151 -8.39 10.57 5.16
CA GLY A 151 -8.12 9.89 6.43
C GLY A 151 -8.56 8.43 6.42
N VAL A 152 -9.15 7.95 7.51
CA VAL A 152 -9.57 6.55 7.62
C VAL A 152 -11.09 6.43 7.76
N ARG A 153 -11.66 5.40 7.11
CA ARG A 153 -13.06 4.99 7.26
C ARG A 153 -13.15 3.68 8.03
N ILE A 154 -14.17 3.58 8.87
CA ILE A 154 -14.38 2.47 9.78
C ILE A 154 -15.71 1.81 9.46
N PHE A 155 -15.70 0.49 9.33
CA PHE A 155 -16.87 -0.32 9.02
C PHE A 155 -17.10 -1.39 10.09
N ASP A 156 -18.36 -1.72 10.33
CA ASP A 156 -18.79 -2.91 11.03
C ASP A 156 -18.83 -4.08 10.04
N ILE A 157 -18.12 -5.14 10.37
CA ILE A 157 -18.06 -6.41 9.63
C ILE A 157 -18.54 -7.60 10.46
N SER A 158 -19.34 -7.38 11.51
CA SER A 158 -19.96 -8.45 12.31
C SER A 158 -20.79 -9.42 11.45
N ASP A 159 -21.38 -8.91 10.36
CA ASP A 159 -21.86 -9.70 9.24
C ASP A 159 -20.96 -9.44 8.01
N PRO A 160 -20.00 -10.33 7.70
CA PRO A 160 -19.11 -10.17 6.55
C PRO A 160 -19.84 -10.09 5.20
N SER A 161 -21.10 -10.53 5.12
CA SER A 161 -21.92 -10.42 3.90
C SER A 161 -22.62 -9.07 3.75
N ALA A 162 -22.63 -8.25 4.80
CA ALA A 162 -23.31 -6.96 4.84
C ALA A 162 -22.50 -5.89 5.64
N PRO A 163 -21.24 -5.58 5.25
CA PRO A 163 -20.47 -4.55 5.91
C PRO A 163 -21.18 -3.20 5.94
N THR A 164 -21.17 -2.53 7.08
CA THR A 164 -21.82 -1.22 7.25
C THR A 164 -20.85 -0.13 7.64
N PHE A 165 -20.92 1.02 6.96
CA PHE A 165 -20.13 2.20 7.32
C PHE A 165 -20.56 2.72 8.69
N LEU A 166 -19.60 2.85 9.63
CA LEU A 166 -19.83 3.36 10.96
C LEU A 166 -19.50 4.85 11.06
N THR A 167 -18.24 5.17 10.79
CA THR A 167 -17.71 6.51 10.97
C THR A 167 -16.42 6.68 10.12
N ALA A 168 -15.89 7.89 10.14
CA ALA A 168 -14.60 8.21 9.53
C ALA A 168 -13.88 9.25 10.37
N VAL A 169 -12.56 9.17 10.40
CA VAL A 169 -11.70 10.10 11.12
C VAL A 169 -10.79 10.79 10.11
N TYR A 170 -10.81 12.13 10.13
CA TYR A 170 -9.89 12.95 9.36
C TYR A 170 -8.47 12.80 9.92
N THR A 171 -7.50 12.67 9.03
CA THR A 171 -6.07 12.72 9.35
C THR A 171 -5.35 13.65 8.38
N LYS A 172 -4.37 14.40 8.85
CA LYS A 172 -3.58 15.29 8.00
C LYS A 172 -2.83 14.49 6.94
N CYS A 173 -2.77 14.96 5.72
CA CYS A 173 -2.24 14.23 4.57
C CYS A 173 -2.96 12.91 4.26
N GLY A 174 -4.18 12.72 4.77
CA GLY A 174 -4.93 11.50 4.55
C GLY A 174 -4.35 10.27 5.26
N SER A 175 -4.60 9.11 4.65
CA SER A 175 -4.06 7.83 5.07
C SER A 175 -3.63 7.05 3.83
N HIS A 176 -2.33 6.86 3.65
CA HIS A 176 -1.82 6.06 2.55
C HIS A 176 -1.89 4.57 2.91
N THR A 177 -1.24 4.19 4.02
CA THR A 177 -1.40 2.87 4.63
C THR A 177 -1.86 3.01 6.08
N ASN A 178 -2.35 1.93 6.66
CA ASN A 178 -2.78 1.90 8.04
C ASN A 178 -2.32 0.63 8.77
N THR A 179 -1.78 0.80 9.96
CA THR A 179 -1.32 -0.28 10.82
C THR A 179 -2.24 -0.40 12.02
N LEU A 180 -3.08 -1.43 12.05
CA LEU A 180 -4.11 -1.63 13.06
C LEU A 180 -3.56 -2.42 14.25
N ILE A 181 -3.31 -1.76 15.37
CA ILE A 181 -2.72 -2.32 16.58
C ILE A 181 -3.81 -2.60 17.62
N PRO A 182 -4.06 -3.87 18.00
CA PRO A 182 -4.90 -4.19 19.13
C PRO A 182 -4.24 -3.80 20.46
N ASP A 183 -4.82 -2.84 21.16
CA ASP A 183 -4.46 -2.43 22.52
C ASP A 183 -5.54 -2.94 23.50
N LEU A 184 -5.47 -4.28 23.73
CA LEU A 184 -6.53 -5.00 24.45
C LEU A 184 -6.52 -4.74 25.98
N ASN A 185 -5.46 -4.15 26.52
CA ASN A 185 -5.43 -3.74 27.92
C ASN A 185 -6.35 -2.55 28.19
N ASP A 186 -6.54 -1.73 27.17
CA ASP A 186 -7.38 -0.52 27.21
C ASP A 186 -8.66 -0.67 26.41
N ASP A 187 -9.04 -1.90 26.02
CA ASP A 187 -10.26 -2.24 25.27
C ASP A 187 -10.43 -1.40 23.99
N ARG A 188 -9.36 -1.17 23.24
CA ARG A 188 -9.34 -0.35 22.03
C ARG A 188 -8.44 -0.92 20.93
N LEU A 189 -8.60 -0.35 19.74
CA LEU A 189 -7.65 -0.48 18.64
C LEU A 189 -6.98 0.88 18.40
N LEU A 190 -5.70 0.87 18.09
CA LEU A 190 -4.96 2.04 17.64
C LEU A 190 -4.62 1.84 16.16
N VAL A 191 -4.98 2.82 15.33
CA VAL A 191 -4.66 2.83 13.91
C VAL A 191 -3.55 3.83 13.68
N TYR A 192 -2.36 3.34 13.39
CA TYR A 192 -1.25 4.19 12.98
C TYR A 192 -1.40 4.46 11.50
N VAL A 193 -1.48 5.73 11.16
CA VAL A 193 -1.65 6.21 9.80
C VAL A 193 -0.30 6.66 9.27
N ALA A 194 0.19 5.96 8.27
CA ALA A 194 1.30 6.40 7.45
C ALA A 194 0.76 7.25 6.31
N SER A 195 1.35 8.41 6.10
CA SER A 195 0.97 9.33 5.03
C SER A 195 2.15 10.24 4.65
N TYR A 196 2.10 10.72 3.45
CA TYR A 196 3.05 11.67 2.89
C TYR A 196 2.35 12.47 1.77
N PRO A 197 2.84 13.68 1.42
CA PRO A 197 2.11 14.57 0.53
C PRO A 197 2.15 14.12 -0.93
N LEU A 198 1.31 13.14 -1.26
CA LEU A 198 1.10 12.68 -2.65
C LEU A 198 0.36 13.73 -3.49
N ARG A 199 -0.58 14.42 -2.88
CA ARG A 199 -1.43 15.43 -3.51
C ARG A 199 -1.65 16.58 -2.54
N ALA A 200 -1.94 17.74 -3.08
CA ALA A 200 -2.38 18.85 -2.24
C ALA A 200 -3.67 18.48 -1.52
N GLY A 201 -3.67 18.61 -0.21
CA GLY A 201 -4.78 18.39 0.69
C GLY A 201 -5.09 19.63 1.54
N PRO A 202 -6.05 19.56 2.46
CA PRO A 202 -6.40 20.72 3.30
C PRO A 202 -5.26 21.16 4.23
N ASP A 203 -4.46 20.23 4.73
CA ASP A 203 -3.38 20.50 5.69
C ASP A 203 -2.02 19.94 5.24
N CYS A 204 -1.87 19.67 3.96
CA CYS A 204 -0.69 19.01 3.42
C CYS A 204 -0.64 19.21 1.91
N GLY A 205 0.54 19.27 1.35
CA GLY A 205 0.68 19.36 -0.10
C GLY A 205 2.07 19.11 -0.59
N PRO A 206 2.19 18.89 -1.90
CA PRO A 206 3.50 18.88 -2.53
C PRO A 206 4.14 20.26 -2.43
N HIS A 207 5.42 20.29 -2.12
CA HIS A 207 6.16 21.52 -1.87
C HIS A 207 7.24 21.72 -2.94
N ASP A 208 7.43 22.99 -3.33
CA ASP A 208 8.57 23.39 -4.17
C ASP A 208 9.86 23.50 -3.33
N ASP A 209 9.72 23.79 -2.06
CA ASP A 209 10.81 23.80 -1.08
C ASP A 209 10.31 23.56 0.36
N ALA A 210 11.22 23.15 1.24
CA ALA A 210 10.93 22.85 2.63
C ALA A 210 10.54 24.09 3.48
N THR A 211 10.53 25.29 2.91
CA THR A 211 10.22 26.55 3.62
C THR A 211 8.80 27.04 3.37
N ASP A 212 7.98 26.31 2.61
CA ASP A 212 6.57 26.67 2.39
C ASP A 212 5.79 26.58 3.70
N THR A 213 5.34 27.73 4.18
CA THR A 213 4.58 27.86 5.44
C THR A 213 3.06 27.87 5.23
N HIS A 214 2.59 27.93 3.99
CA HIS A 214 1.16 27.93 3.68
C HIS A 214 0.59 26.51 3.75
N ASN A 215 1.43 25.54 3.45
CA ASN A 215 1.09 24.15 3.45
C ASN A 215 2.33 23.35 3.95
N PRO A 216 2.54 23.26 5.26
CA PRO A 216 3.79 22.75 5.83
C PRO A 216 4.04 21.29 5.46
N LEU A 217 5.32 20.91 5.41
CA LEU A 217 5.73 19.51 5.28
C LEU A 217 5.04 18.63 6.32
N HIS A 218 4.71 17.41 5.94
CA HIS A 218 4.10 16.45 6.84
C HIS A 218 5.17 15.82 7.76
N GLU A 219 5.24 16.30 8.99
CA GLU A 219 6.26 15.94 9.98
C GLU A 219 5.68 15.14 11.14
N GLN A 220 4.66 14.31 10.89
CA GLN A 220 3.96 13.54 11.91
C GLN A 220 3.34 12.29 11.32
N ILE A 221 2.92 11.39 12.18
CA ILE A 221 1.92 10.37 11.89
C ILE A 221 0.65 10.69 12.64
N SER A 222 -0.49 10.16 12.20
CA SER A 222 -1.72 10.23 12.97
C SER A 222 -2.00 8.88 13.64
N ILE A 223 -2.43 8.90 14.89
CA ILE A 223 -2.91 7.71 15.60
C ILE A 223 -4.40 7.90 15.87
N VAL A 224 -5.22 7.01 15.33
CA VAL A 224 -6.66 6.99 15.54
C VAL A 224 -7.00 5.92 16.56
N GLU A 225 -7.81 6.27 17.57
CA GLU A 225 -8.34 5.34 18.56
C GLU A 225 -9.73 4.86 18.15
N ILE A 226 -9.96 3.56 18.24
CA ILE A 226 -11.26 2.92 18.00
C ILE A 226 -11.62 2.15 19.27
N PRO A 227 -12.56 2.63 20.12
CA PRO A 227 -13.04 1.87 21.27
C PRO A 227 -13.73 0.59 20.83
N LEU A 228 -13.36 -0.57 21.38
CA LEU A 228 -13.98 -1.84 21.02
C LEU A 228 -15.46 -1.94 21.41
N ALA A 229 -15.86 -1.26 22.48
CA ALA A 229 -17.25 -1.23 22.93
C ALA A 229 -18.18 -0.38 22.05
N ASP A 230 -17.63 0.62 21.35
CA ASP A 230 -18.37 1.51 20.43
C ASP A 230 -17.43 2.01 19.32
N PRO A 231 -17.19 1.21 18.28
CA PRO A 231 -16.31 1.60 17.19
C PRO A 231 -16.75 2.85 16.39
N ALA A 232 -18.04 3.22 16.49
CA ALA A 232 -18.55 4.46 15.90
C ALA A 232 -18.04 5.73 16.62
N ALA A 233 -17.54 5.59 17.85
CA ALA A 233 -16.93 6.67 18.62
C ALA A 233 -15.44 6.87 18.29
N ALA A 234 -14.92 6.28 17.23
CA ALA A 234 -13.54 6.45 16.83
C ALA A 234 -13.15 7.92 16.64
N SER A 235 -11.95 8.26 17.06
CA SER A 235 -11.44 9.64 17.04
C SER A 235 -9.93 9.70 16.90
N LEU A 236 -9.41 10.85 16.51
CA LEU A 236 -7.98 11.11 16.52
C LEU A 236 -7.48 11.06 17.97
N HIS A 237 -6.54 10.15 18.25
CA HIS A 237 -5.92 9.99 19.57
C HIS A 237 -4.75 10.97 19.75
N SER A 238 -3.82 10.97 18.81
CA SER A 238 -2.62 11.81 18.84
C SER A 238 -2.00 11.97 17.46
N GLU A 239 -1.12 12.95 17.33
CA GLU A 239 -0.32 13.21 16.14
C GLU A 239 1.15 13.33 16.54
N PRO A 240 1.83 12.22 16.87
CA PRO A 240 3.24 12.29 17.26
C PRO A 240 4.10 12.76 16.08
N ALA A 241 4.98 13.72 16.37
CA ALA A 241 5.95 14.20 15.40
C ALA A 241 6.91 13.06 15.00
N ILE A 242 7.36 13.08 13.76
CA ILE A 242 8.42 12.21 13.26
C ILE A 242 9.69 13.03 13.00
N GLU A 243 10.85 12.43 13.20
CA GLU A 243 12.12 13.04 12.87
C GLU A 243 12.73 12.29 11.69
N VAL A 244 12.35 12.72 10.48
CA VAL A 244 12.79 12.13 9.22
C VAL A 244 13.38 13.20 8.33
N PRO A 245 14.40 12.89 7.51
CA PRO A 245 14.97 13.85 6.57
C PRO A 245 13.93 14.27 5.53
N THR A 246 14.14 15.44 4.95
CA THR A 246 13.42 15.85 3.75
C THR A 246 13.92 15.01 2.58
N TRP A 247 13.00 14.36 1.89
CA TRP A 247 13.31 13.60 0.69
C TRP A 247 13.05 14.46 -0.55
N ASP A 248 14.03 14.51 -1.47
CA ASP A 248 13.93 15.25 -2.73
C ASP A 248 13.75 14.28 -3.89
N ILE A 249 12.56 14.28 -4.47
CA ILE A 249 12.22 13.42 -5.59
C ILE A 249 13.05 13.73 -6.85
N HIS A 250 13.59 14.94 -6.98
CA HIS A 250 14.40 15.33 -8.14
C HIS A 250 15.68 14.52 -8.27
N ASP A 251 16.23 14.07 -7.16
CA ASP A 251 17.43 13.25 -7.16
C ASP A 251 17.19 11.90 -7.84
N HIS A 252 15.93 11.46 -7.92
CA HIS A 252 15.51 10.16 -8.47
C HIS A 252 14.88 10.26 -9.86
N ILE A 253 14.01 11.23 -10.10
CA ILE A 253 13.22 11.31 -11.35
C ILE A 253 13.45 12.58 -12.15
N GLY A 254 14.34 13.46 -11.69
CA GLY A 254 14.57 14.80 -12.26
C GLY A 254 13.44 15.78 -11.94
N PRO A 255 13.57 17.04 -12.38
CA PRO A 255 12.65 18.12 -12.02
C PRO A 255 11.18 17.77 -12.30
N ASN A 256 10.37 17.78 -11.26
CA ASN A 256 8.93 17.60 -11.35
C ASN A 256 8.22 18.87 -10.86
N PRO A 257 7.47 19.58 -11.71
CA PRO A 257 6.82 20.82 -11.32
C PRO A 257 5.63 20.61 -10.35
N ALA A 258 5.24 19.35 -10.10
CA ALA A 258 4.12 19.05 -9.21
C ALA A 258 4.51 19.12 -7.73
N PHE A 259 5.68 18.59 -7.38
CA PHE A 259 6.27 18.69 -6.04
C PHE A 259 7.70 18.16 -6.09
N ASN A 260 8.52 18.61 -5.16
CA ASN A 260 9.95 18.39 -5.17
C ASN A 260 10.42 17.75 -3.89
N VAL A 261 9.90 18.19 -2.77
CA VAL A 261 10.33 17.74 -1.45
C VAL A 261 9.14 17.27 -0.64
N MET A 262 9.33 16.22 0.13
CA MET A 262 8.33 15.71 1.05
C MET A 262 8.98 15.17 2.32
N ARG A 263 8.17 15.04 3.36
CA ARG A 263 8.43 14.24 4.55
C ARG A 263 7.23 13.35 4.81
N GLY A 264 7.41 12.31 5.58
CA GLY A 264 6.36 11.39 5.94
C GLY A 264 6.75 9.94 5.69
N CYS A 265 5.96 9.04 6.21
CA CYS A 265 6.17 7.61 6.06
C CYS A 265 5.16 7.02 5.09
N HIS A 266 5.62 6.06 4.29
CA HIS A 266 4.77 5.33 3.36
C HIS A 266 4.10 4.15 4.08
N ASP A 267 4.87 3.35 4.82
CA ASP A 267 4.38 2.17 5.51
C ASP A 267 5.01 2.02 6.90
N LEU A 268 4.23 1.47 7.83
CA LEU A 268 4.61 1.23 9.21
C LEU A 268 4.31 -0.23 9.56
N GLN A 269 5.35 -0.98 9.94
CA GLN A 269 5.17 -2.38 10.30
C GLN A 269 5.44 -2.61 11.79
N ALA A 270 4.42 -2.99 12.53
CA ALA A 270 4.51 -3.28 13.94
C ALA A 270 4.87 -4.75 14.22
N ASN A 271 5.80 -4.98 15.15
CA ASN A 271 5.95 -6.27 15.82
C ASN A 271 5.59 -6.11 17.29
N LEU A 272 4.37 -6.52 17.63
CA LEU A 272 3.82 -6.34 18.99
C LEU A 272 4.55 -7.17 20.03
N GLY A 273 5.04 -8.35 19.66
CA GLY A 273 5.80 -9.22 20.55
C GLY A 273 7.16 -8.63 20.96
N LEU A 274 7.72 -7.77 20.13
CA LEU A 274 8.97 -7.05 20.39
C LEU A 274 8.75 -5.65 20.94
N GLY A 275 7.55 -5.08 20.84
CA GLY A 275 7.26 -3.67 21.14
C GLY A 275 7.98 -2.72 20.18
N LEU A 276 8.11 -3.09 18.90
CA LEU A 276 8.88 -2.35 17.91
C LEU A 276 8.05 -2.07 16.64
N MET A 277 8.39 -0.96 16.00
CA MET A 277 7.86 -0.56 14.68
C MET A 277 9.01 -0.30 13.72
N ALA A 278 8.95 -0.90 12.55
CA ALA A 278 9.79 -0.54 11.41
C ALA A 278 9.03 0.47 10.55
N ALA A 279 9.61 1.63 10.33
CA ALA A 279 9.02 2.73 9.61
C ALA A 279 9.77 2.95 8.28
N ALA A 280 9.05 2.81 7.17
CA ALA A 280 9.53 3.09 5.83
C ALA A 280 9.09 4.52 5.44
N CYS A 281 10.01 5.49 5.51
CA CYS A 281 9.70 6.90 5.46
C CYS A 281 10.42 7.60 4.30
N ALA A 282 10.01 7.29 3.07
CA ALA A 282 10.55 7.90 1.84
C ALA A 282 12.08 7.78 1.74
N GLY A 283 12.82 8.77 2.23
CA GLY A 283 14.29 8.80 2.18
C GLY A 283 15.00 8.00 3.29
N VAL A 284 14.27 7.41 4.27
CA VAL A 284 14.90 6.79 5.43
C VAL A 284 14.08 5.61 5.96
N GLY A 285 14.76 4.56 6.39
CA GLY A 285 14.19 3.49 7.18
C GLY A 285 14.53 3.65 8.67
N GLN A 286 13.55 3.53 9.56
CA GLN A 286 13.76 3.71 11.00
C GLN A 286 13.20 2.54 11.81
N LEU A 287 13.73 2.35 13.01
CA LEU A 287 13.19 1.46 14.01
C LEU A 287 12.77 2.26 15.25
N TRP A 288 11.48 2.18 15.61
CA TRP A 288 10.91 2.87 16.77
C TRP A 288 10.56 1.91 17.91
N ASP A 289 10.64 2.41 19.14
CA ASP A 289 10.05 1.75 20.30
C ASP A 289 8.55 2.09 20.38
N ILE A 290 7.72 1.08 20.38
CA ILE A 290 6.26 1.14 20.55
C ILE A 290 5.80 0.27 21.72
N SER A 291 6.64 0.06 22.73
CA SER A 291 6.29 -0.70 23.93
C SER A 291 5.08 -0.09 24.66
N ASP A 292 4.87 1.21 24.53
CA ASP A 292 3.61 1.90 24.78
C ASP A 292 3.02 2.33 23.42
N PRO A 293 2.07 1.59 22.85
CA PRO A 293 1.56 1.89 21.53
C PRO A 293 0.72 3.17 21.47
N ALA A 294 0.31 3.73 22.60
CA ALA A 294 -0.35 5.04 22.62
C ALA A 294 0.65 6.21 22.54
N ASN A 295 1.93 5.98 22.86
CA ASN A 295 2.97 6.99 22.93
C ASN A 295 4.29 6.48 22.26
N PRO A 296 4.32 6.27 20.94
CA PRO A 296 5.49 5.74 20.26
C PRO A 296 6.68 6.71 20.30
N ALA A 297 7.90 6.18 20.35
CA ALA A 297 9.13 6.98 20.35
C ALA A 297 9.56 7.37 18.92
N THR A 298 8.75 8.12 18.22
CA THR A 298 8.93 8.48 16.80
C THR A 298 10.01 9.53 16.54
N THR A 299 10.34 10.34 17.56
CA THR A 299 11.40 11.38 17.49
C THR A 299 12.74 10.90 18.06
N SER A 300 12.85 9.64 18.44
CA SER A 300 14.05 9.06 19.00
C SER A 300 14.18 7.61 18.51
N PRO A 301 14.41 7.40 17.21
CA PRO A 301 14.53 6.07 16.66
C PRO A 301 15.68 5.30 17.34
N ILE A 302 15.50 4.00 17.54
CA ILE A 302 16.54 3.10 18.05
C ILE A 302 17.73 3.12 17.08
N TRP A 303 17.45 3.13 15.81
CA TRP A 303 18.40 3.39 14.73
C TRP A 303 17.65 3.87 13.48
N GLU A 304 18.40 4.48 12.58
CA GLU A 304 17.94 4.84 11.25
C GLU A 304 18.96 4.43 10.19
N VAL A 305 18.48 4.23 8.98
CA VAL A 305 19.31 3.91 7.81
C VAL A 305 18.86 4.80 6.64
N ASP A 306 19.81 5.53 6.12
CA ASP A 306 19.68 6.40 4.95
C ASP A 306 20.69 5.88 3.91
N ARG A 307 20.17 5.39 2.78
CA ARG A 307 21.00 4.82 1.73
C ARG A 307 20.63 5.45 0.40
N SER A 308 21.60 6.04 -0.25
CA SER A 308 21.45 6.67 -1.56
C SER A 308 21.12 5.70 -2.68
N GLU A 309 21.30 4.39 -2.45
CA GLU A 309 20.97 3.34 -3.41
C GLU A 309 19.49 2.93 -3.36
N ILE A 310 18.72 3.42 -2.37
CA ILE A 310 17.28 3.17 -2.22
C ILE A 310 16.54 4.35 -2.79
N ASP A 311 15.71 4.12 -3.80
CA ASP A 311 14.90 5.15 -4.42
C ASP A 311 13.82 5.65 -3.46
N PHE A 312 13.14 4.71 -2.80
CA PHE A 312 12.04 5.05 -1.90
C PHE A 312 11.81 3.94 -0.87
N TYR A 313 12.06 4.24 0.40
CA TYR A 313 11.69 3.35 1.50
C TYR A 313 10.16 3.23 1.55
N HIS A 314 9.66 2.15 0.96
CA HIS A 314 8.25 1.94 0.67
C HIS A 314 7.55 1.07 1.71
N SER A 315 8.08 -0.11 1.96
CA SER A 315 7.48 -1.10 2.83
C SER A 315 8.49 -1.67 3.82
N ALA A 316 8.00 -2.23 4.92
CA ALA A 316 8.84 -2.80 5.96
C ALA A 316 8.30 -4.17 6.41
N LEU A 317 9.20 -5.02 6.96
CA LEU A 317 8.87 -6.31 7.55
C LEU A 317 9.87 -6.70 8.62
N PHE A 318 9.40 -7.21 9.77
CA PHE A 318 10.26 -7.97 10.67
C PHE A 318 10.33 -9.42 10.20
N SER A 319 11.50 -10.06 10.31
CA SER A 319 11.56 -11.52 10.15
C SER A 319 10.79 -12.23 11.25
N ASP A 320 10.27 -13.44 10.96
CA ASP A 320 9.59 -14.29 11.96
C ASP A 320 10.51 -14.60 13.17
N SER A 321 11.81 -14.75 12.91
CA SER A 321 12.82 -14.90 13.96
C SER A 321 13.08 -13.63 14.79
N GLY A 322 12.54 -12.47 14.40
CA GLY A 322 12.77 -11.18 15.03
C GLY A 322 14.20 -10.65 14.93
N LYS A 323 15.05 -11.18 14.04
CA LYS A 323 16.46 -10.82 13.92
C LYS A 323 16.75 -9.80 12.82
N THR A 324 15.85 -9.68 11.88
CA THR A 324 16.03 -8.88 10.66
C THR A 324 14.86 -7.90 10.52
N VAL A 325 15.17 -6.70 10.08
CA VAL A 325 14.20 -5.76 9.50
C VAL A 325 14.49 -5.71 8.01
N ILE A 326 13.45 -5.80 7.19
CA ILE A 326 13.54 -5.76 5.74
C ILE A 326 12.81 -4.50 5.29
N PHE A 327 13.46 -3.69 4.45
CA PHE A 327 12.79 -2.60 3.74
C PHE A 327 12.65 -2.96 2.28
N GLY A 328 11.50 -2.66 1.71
CA GLY A 328 11.27 -2.69 0.28
C GLY A 328 11.59 -1.33 -0.32
N ASP A 329 12.32 -1.35 -1.42
CA ASP A 329 12.57 -0.19 -2.25
C ASP A 329 11.54 -0.17 -3.38
N GLU A 330 10.78 0.90 -3.52
CA GLU A 330 9.90 1.08 -4.67
C GLU A 330 10.59 1.97 -5.69
N ILE A 331 10.79 1.46 -6.90
CA ILE A 331 11.39 2.24 -7.99
C ILE A 331 10.44 3.37 -8.36
N ILE A 332 10.92 4.60 -8.30
CA ILE A 332 10.15 5.77 -8.72
C ILE A 332 10.38 6.04 -10.21
N ALA A 333 11.55 5.69 -10.71
CA ALA A 333 11.93 5.85 -12.11
C ALA A 333 12.78 4.67 -12.59
N GLY A 334 12.29 3.93 -13.54
CA GLY A 334 13.06 2.84 -14.12
C GLY A 334 12.21 1.67 -14.60
N THR A 335 12.86 0.63 -15.05
CA THR A 335 12.24 -0.63 -15.46
C THR A 335 13.10 -1.77 -14.99
N CYS A 336 12.59 -3.00 -14.98
CA CYS A 336 13.35 -4.18 -14.61
C CYS A 336 14.64 -4.39 -15.42
N SER A 337 14.73 -3.82 -16.60
CA SER A 337 15.93 -3.90 -17.45
C SER A 337 17.08 -3.00 -16.97
N THR A 338 16.79 -2.05 -16.10
CA THR A 338 17.76 -1.07 -15.56
C THR A 338 18.23 -1.43 -14.15
N LEU A 339 17.76 -2.52 -13.58
CA LEU A 339 18.04 -2.96 -12.21
C LEU A 339 19.49 -3.41 -11.94
N ALA A 340 20.42 -3.11 -12.84
CA ALA A 340 21.85 -3.45 -12.64
C ALA A 340 22.47 -2.74 -11.43
N ASP A 341 21.84 -1.66 -10.95
CA ASP A 341 22.37 -0.77 -9.93
C ASP A 341 21.73 -0.95 -8.53
N GLY A 342 20.78 -1.88 -8.39
CA GLY A 342 20.21 -2.21 -7.08
C GLY A 342 18.80 -1.70 -6.82
N ASP A 343 18.20 -0.99 -7.76
CA ASP A 343 16.88 -0.38 -7.61
C ASP A 343 15.77 -1.43 -7.46
N GLY A 344 14.74 -1.13 -6.66
CA GLY A 344 13.55 -1.96 -6.49
C GLY A 344 13.76 -3.24 -5.67
N GLN A 345 14.86 -3.34 -4.94
CA GLN A 345 15.24 -4.51 -4.16
C GLN A 345 14.57 -4.55 -2.78
N MET A 346 14.72 -5.68 -2.12
CA MET A 346 14.55 -5.83 -0.68
C MET A 346 15.89 -5.70 0.02
N TRP A 347 15.93 -4.93 1.12
CA TRP A 347 17.12 -4.60 1.89
C TRP A 347 17.03 -5.18 3.28
N PHE A 348 17.91 -6.14 3.60
CA PHE A 348 17.90 -6.91 4.85
C PHE A 348 18.84 -6.28 5.86
N HIS A 349 18.30 -5.73 6.93
CA HIS A 349 19.06 -5.07 7.99
C HIS A 349 19.04 -5.88 9.28
N ASN A 350 20.12 -5.83 10.04
CA ASN A 350 20.18 -6.42 11.36
C ASN A 350 19.31 -5.58 12.33
N ARG A 351 18.31 -6.21 12.96
CA ARG A 351 17.37 -5.50 13.85
C ARG A 351 18.03 -4.73 14.97
N THR A 352 19.19 -5.19 15.51
CA THR A 352 19.79 -4.58 16.69
C THR A 352 20.52 -3.26 16.44
N ASP A 353 21.05 -3.05 15.25
CA ASP A 353 21.93 -1.92 14.93
C ASP A 353 21.70 -1.31 13.55
N GLY A 354 20.72 -1.79 12.79
CA GLY A 354 20.42 -1.30 11.45
C GLY A 354 21.47 -1.66 10.38
N ALA A 355 22.52 -2.42 10.73
CA ALA A 355 23.55 -2.78 9.77
C ALA A 355 23.00 -3.59 8.60
N LEU A 356 23.35 -3.20 7.36
CA LEU A 356 22.98 -3.95 6.17
C LEU A 356 23.63 -5.33 6.19
N VAL A 357 22.82 -6.36 5.96
CA VAL A 357 23.26 -7.76 5.89
C VAL A 357 23.37 -8.21 4.44
N SER A 358 22.35 -7.92 3.62
CA SER A 358 22.26 -8.30 2.21
C SER A 358 21.12 -7.56 1.54
N THR A 359 21.02 -7.75 0.22
CA THR A 359 19.88 -7.37 -0.60
C THR A 359 19.33 -8.58 -1.33
N PHE A 360 18.10 -8.46 -1.83
CA PHE A 360 17.50 -9.46 -2.70
C PHE A 360 16.72 -8.79 -3.81
N GLN A 361 16.92 -9.30 -5.02
CA GLN A 361 16.15 -8.97 -6.21
C GLN A 361 15.67 -10.26 -6.88
N ILE A 362 14.50 -10.23 -7.51
CA ILE A 362 14.02 -11.38 -8.27
C ILE A 362 15.01 -11.72 -9.39
N PRO A 363 15.36 -13.02 -9.56
CA PRO A 363 16.36 -13.42 -10.54
C PRO A 363 15.80 -13.49 -11.98
N ARG A 364 14.52 -13.21 -12.18
CA ARG A 364 13.85 -13.27 -13.48
C ARG A 364 14.00 -11.95 -14.23
N ASN A 365 14.32 -12.05 -15.52
CA ASN A 365 14.37 -10.88 -16.39
C ASN A 365 12.95 -10.48 -16.80
N GLN A 366 12.53 -9.28 -16.43
CA GLN A 366 11.23 -8.70 -16.74
C GLN A 366 11.27 -7.74 -17.96
N GLY A 367 12.42 -7.63 -18.60
CA GLY A 367 12.57 -6.76 -19.78
C GLY A 367 12.39 -5.29 -19.46
N SER A 368 11.47 -4.64 -20.17
CA SER A 368 11.14 -3.20 -19.98
C SER A 368 9.96 -2.97 -19.04
N ASP A 369 9.42 -4.01 -18.42
CA ASP A 369 8.27 -3.89 -17.54
C ASP A 369 8.68 -3.29 -16.18
N TYR A 370 7.72 -2.63 -15.52
CA TYR A 370 7.91 -2.10 -14.18
C TYR A 370 7.95 -3.26 -13.18
N CYS A 371 9.06 -3.44 -12.48
CA CYS A 371 9.17 -4.43 -11.42
C CYS A 371 9.93 -3.85 -10.23
N SER A 372 9.33 -3.95 -9.09
CA SER A 372 9.86 -3.44 -7.83
C SER A 372 9.25 -4.24 -6.70
N SER A 373 9.97 -4.45 -5.62
CA SER A 373 9.38 -4.99 -4.40
C SER A 373 8.26 -4.06 -3.94
N HIS A 374 7.13 -4.64 -3.54
CA HIS A 374 5.99 -3.86 -3.08
C HIS A 374 5.59 -4.29 -1.67
N LEU A 375 4.52 -5.04 -1.49
CA LEU A 375 4.08 -5.48 -0.16
C LEU A 375 4.38 -6.96 0.07
N PHE A 376 4.71 -7.33 1.30
CA PHE A 376 5.16 -8.67 1.64
C PHE A 376 4.84 -9.06 3.08
N ASN A 377 4.74 -10.37 3.36
CA ASN A 377 4.65 -10.92 4.71
C ASN A 377 5.44 -12.22 4.88
N ASN A 378 5.69 -12.62 6.12
CA ASN A 378 6.30 -13.92 6.42
C ASN A 378 5.32 -15.07 6.24
N ILE A 379 5.88 -16.28 6.04
CA ILE A 379 5.19 -17.54 6.31
C ILE A 379 5.53 -17.91 7.76
N PRO A 380 4.68 -17.64 8.75
CA PRO A 380 5.02 -17.77 10.17
C PRO A 380 5.11 -19.23 10.60
N GLY A 381 5.95 -19.51 11.60
CA GLY A 381 6.09 -20.82 12.21
C GLY A 381 6.88 -21.86 11.42
N VAL A 382 7.32 -21.54 10.20
CA VAL A 382 8.15 -22.45 9.40
C VAL A 382 9.58 -22.55 9.97
N ARG A 383 10.29 -23.60 9.57
CA ARG A 383 11.70 -23.70 9.93
C ARG A 383 12.54 -22.71 9.12
N GLY A 384 13.03 -21.67 9.78
CA GLY A 384 13.80 -20.60 9.14
C GLY A 384 12.94 -19.36 8.91
N ASP A 385 13.45 -18.44 8.11
CA ASP A 385 12.77 -17.23 7.74
C ASP A 385 12.40 -17.29 6.24
N VAL A 386 11.10 -17.28 5.92
CA VAL A 386 10.56 -17.34 4.57
C VAL A 386 9.48 -16.26 4.43
N LEU A 387 9.51 -15.50 3.35
CA LEU A 387 8.50 -14.49 3.06
C LEU A 387 7.84 -14.71 1.69
N VAL A 388 6.66 -14.12 1.53
CA VAL A 388 5.95 -13.94 0.27
C VAL A 388 5.91 -12.47 -0.05
N ALA A 389 6.15 -12.09 -1.29
CA ALA A 389 6.17 -10.71 -1.72
C ALA A 389 5.50 -10.50 -3.08
N ALA A 390 4.85 -9.37 -3.22
CA ALA A 390 4.47 -8.80 -4.50
C ALA A 390 5.67 -8.08 -5.14
N TRP A 391 5.72 -8.14 -6.47
CA TRP A 391 6.80 -7.53 -7.25
C TRP A 391 6.28 -6.89 -8.54
N TYR A 392 5.16 -6.20 -8.47
CA TYR A 392 4.45 -5.63 -9.64
C TYR A 392 4.45 -6.59 -10.85
N ALA A 393 5.00 -6.18 -11.99
CA ALA A 393 5.10 -7.02 -13.18
C ALA A 393 5.98 -8.28 -12.99
N GLY A 394 6.78 -8.35 -11.94
CA GLY A 394 7.48 -9.55 -11.51
C GLY A 394 6.59 -10.58 -10.81
N GLY A 395 5.30 -10.26 -10.58
CA GLY A 395 4.33 -11.14 -9.97
C GLY A 395 4.55 -11.37 -8.48
N THR A 396 4.35 -12.59 -8.03
CA THR A 396 4.53 -13.03 -6.64
C THR A 396 5.80 -13.85 -6.51
N THR A 397 6.64 -13.55 -5.52
CA THR A 397 7.84 -14.33 -5.20
C THR A 397 7.78 -14.89 -3.79
N VAL A 398 8.44 -16.04 -3.56
CA VAL A 398 8.68 -16.62 -2.24
C VAL A 398 10.17 -16.68 -2.01
N VAL A 399 10.64 -16.08 -0.93
CA VAL A 399 12.05 -15.92 -0.63
C VAL A 399 12.40 -16.65 0.65
N ASP A 400 13.33 -17.60 0.59
CA ASP A 400 14.00 -18.17 1.77
C ASP A 400 15.21 -17.29 2.11
N TYR A 401 15.14 -16.62 3.25
CA TYR A 401 16.22 -15.82 3.82
C TYR A 401 16.70 -16.32 5.20
N SER A 402 16.50 -17.61 5.48
CA SER A 402 17.07 -18.28 6.67
C SER A 402 18.59 -18.08 6.77
N ASN A 403 19.27 -18.04 5.63
CA ASN A 403 20.61 -17.47 5.51
C ASN A 403 20.50 -15.99 5.09
N ARG A 404 20.40 -15.10 6.06
CA ARG A 404 20.22 -13.66 5.84
C ARG A 404 21.26 -13.01 4.92
N ALA A 405 22.47 -13.58 4.82
CA ALA A 405 23.53 -13.08 3.94
C ALA A 405 23.37 -13.53 2.48
N ASN A 406 22.41 -14.42 2.19
CA ASN A 406 22.18 -14.93 0.85
C ASN A 406 20.73 -15.39 0.66
N PRO A 407 19.77 -14.44 0.65
CA PRO A 407 18.37 -14.74 0.36
C PRO A 407 18.21 -15.38 -1.03
N LYS A 408 17.22 -16.25 -1.19
CA LYS A 408 16.99 -16.98 -2.44
C LYS A 408 15.51 -17.06 -2.76
N GLU A 409 15.15 -16.81 -4.01
CA GLU A 409 13.85 -17.18 -4.53
C GLU A 409 13.73 -18.71 -4.55
N ILE A 410 12.70 -19.22 -3.90
CA ILE A 410 12.40 -20.65 -3.86
C ILE A 410 11.13 -21.01 -4.65
N ALA A 411 10.29 -20.03 -4.91
CA ALA A 411 9.09 -20.18 -5.73
C ALA A 411 8.63 -18.83 -6.28
N PHE A 412 7.89 -18.86 -7.39
CA PHE A 412 7.27 -17.67 -7.96
C PHE A 412 6.02 -18.00 -8.78
N TYR A 413 5.13 -17.02 -8.87
CA TYR A 413 3.96 -17.00 -9.75
C TYR A 413 3.88 -15.64 -10.44
N ASP A 414 4.08 -15.66 -11.76
CA ASP A 414 4.22 -14.46 -12.59
C ASP A 414 3.31 -14.62 -13.80
N PRO A 415 2.00 -14.28 -13.66
CA PRO A 415 1.04 -14.42 -14.73
C PRO A 415 1.25 -13.38 -15.83
N THR A 416 1.12 -13.78 -17.08
CA THR A 416 1.28 -12.89 -18.24
C THR A 416 0.35 -11.68 -18.13
N GLY A 417 0.91 -10.48 -18.18
CA GLY A 417 0.19 -9.21 -18.08
C GLY A 417 -0.28 -8.89 -16.66
N GLY A 418 0.27 -9.59 -15.66
CA GLY A 418 0.05 -9.31 -14.25
C GLY A 418 0.84 -8.11 -13.76
N SER A 419 0.38 -7.55 -12.64
CA SER A 419 1.07 -6.53 -11.85
C SER A 419 0.59 -6.67 -10.41
N ALA A 420 1.33 -7.43 -9.61
CA ALA A 420 0.95 -7.76 -8.25
C ALA A 420 1.16 -6.54 -7.33
N TRP A 421 0.07 -6.00 -6.77
CA TRP A 421 0.12 -4.94 -5.77
C TRP A 421 0.49 -5.51 -4.41
N SER A 422 -0.22 -6.55 -3.94
CA SER A 422 0.03 -7.24 -2.67
C SER A 422 -0.01 -8.75 -2.86
N SER A 423 0.86 -9.46 -2.15
CA SER A 423 0.93 -10.92 -2.17
C SER A 423 1.30 -11.44 -0.80
N TYR A 424 0.39 -12.22 -0.19
CA TYR A 424 0.53 -12.66 1.19
C TYR A 424 0.25 -14.13 1.40
N TRP A 425 0.95 -14.71 2.36
CA TRP A 425 0.63 -16.02 2.90
C TRP A 425 -0.48 -15.92 3.95
N TYR A 426 -1.52 -16.71 3.79
CA TYR A 426 -2.52 -16.93 4.81
C TYR A 426 -3.05 -18.37 4.75
N ASN A 427 -2.91 -19.10 5.86
CA ASN A 427 -3.52 -20.41 6.10
C ASN A 427 -3.43 -21.42 4.93
N ASN A 428 -2.23 -21.74 4.48
CA ASN A 428 -1.85 -22.70 3.43
C ASN A 428 -1.82 -22.18 1.98
N PHE A 429 -2.27 -20.96 1.74
CA PHE A 429 -2.29 -20.40 0.39
C PHE A 429 -1.57 -19.05 0.35
N ILE A 430 -1.18 -18.69 -0.83
CA ILE A 430 -0.72 -17.35 -1.19
C ILE A 430 -1.87 -16.68 -1.93
N TYR A 431 -2.15 -15.45 -1.56
CA TYR A 431 -3.17 -14.61 -2.15
C TYR A 431 -2.50 -13.39 -2.75
N SER A 432 -2.79 -13.13 -4.02
CA SER A 432 -2.26 -11.98 -4.75
C SER A 432 -3.38 -11.10 -5.24
N ASN A 433 -3.36 -9.82 -4.90
CA ASN A 433 -4.28 -8.82 -5.44
C ASN A 433 -3.57 -8.10 -6.59
N ASP A 434 -3.78 -8.60 -7.77
CA ASP A 434 -3.14 -8.15 -9.00
C ASP A 434 -3.97 -7.04 -9.65
N ILE A 435 -3.32 -5.97 -10.06
CA ILE A 435 -3.99 -4.77 -10.55
C ILE A 435 -4.89 -5.06 -11.74
N PRO A 436 -4.38 -5.63 -12.86
CA PRO A 436 -5.23 -5.92 -14.01
C PRO A 436 -5.94 -7.28 -13.94
N LEU A 437 -5.41 -8.25 -13.19
CA LEU A 437 -5.93 -9.62 -13.22
C LEU A 437 -6.91 -9.93 -12.10
N GLY A 438 -6.86 -9.19 -10.99
CA GLY A 438 -7.75 -9.38 -9.86
C GLY A 438 -7.14 -10.22 -8.74
N PHE A 439 -8.00 -10.80 -7.90
CA PHE A 439 -7.62 -11.53 -6.69
C PHE A 439 -7.38 -13.00 -7.02
N SER A 440 -6.15 -13.45 -6.93
CA SER A 440 -5.71 -14.82 -7.25
C SER A 440 -5.34 -15.61 -6.01
N ILE A 441 -5.63 -16.92 -6.03
CA ILE A 441 -5.26 -17.89 -5.00
C ILE A 441 -4.26 -18.87 -5.59
N VAL A 442 -3.12 -19.04 -4.93
CA VAL A 442 -2.02 -19.90 -5.37
C VAL A 442 -1.59 -20.79 -4.21
N HIS A 443 -1.33 -22.06 -4.48
CA HIS A 443 -0.85 -23.02 -3.50
C HIS A 443 0.66 -23.26 -3.68
N LEU A 444 1.41 -23.04 -2.60
CA LEU A 444 2.82 -23.38 -2.52
C LEU A 444 2.97 -24.82 -1.99
N SER A 445 3.55 -25.71 -2.78
CA SER A 445 3.79 -27.12 -2.40
C SER A 445 5.22 -27.38 -1.90
N ASP A 446 5.93 -26.35 -1.53
CA ASP A 446 7.32 -26.44 -1.07
C ASP A 446 7.40 -26.97 0.36
N PRO A 447 8.38 -27.85 0.68
CA PRO A 447 8.65 -28.24 2.06
C PRO A 447 8.98 -27.07 3.00
N ALA A 448 9.43 -25.91 2.47
CA ALA A 448 9.72 -24.73 3.26
C ALA A 448 8.48 -24.19 4.01
N ARG A 449 7.26 -24.44 3.52
CA ARG A 449 6.02 -24.11 4.25
C ARG A 449 5.62 -25.11 5.33
N ALA A 450 6.36 -26.20 5.46
CA ALA A 450 6.01 -27.23 6.44
C ALA A 450 6.14 -26.69 7.87
N GLY A 451 5.06 -26.85 8.63
CA GLY A 451 4.97 -26.33 9.98
C GLY A 451 4.41 -24.90 10.08
N ALA A 452 4.04 -24.29 8.96
CA ALA A 452 3.43 -22.96 8.97
C ALA A 452 2.25 -22.87 9.94
N ASP A 453 2.25 -21.82 10.75
CA ASP A 453 1.20 -21.57 11.73
C ASP A 453 -0.13 -21.21 11.05
N ARG A 454 -1.23 -21.54 11.74
CA ARG A 454 -2.55 -21.07 11.37
C ARG A 454 -2.85 -19.76 12.06
N LEU A 455 -3.13 -18.76 11.25
CA LEU A 455 -3.49 -17.43 11.70
C LEU A 455 -5.00 -17.31 11.88
N ARG A 456 -5.44 -16.60 12.91
CA ARG A 456 -6.85 -16.24 13.11
C ARG A 456 -7.22 -15.03 12.26
N TYR A 457 -6.29 -14.12 12.10
CA TYR A 457 -6.36 -12.94 11.24
C TYR A 457 -4.95 -12.61 10.75
N LEU A 458 -4.87 -11.81 9.71
CA LEU A 458 -3.64 -11.24 9.21
C LEU A 458 -3.94 -9.81 8.71
N ASN A 459 -3.29 -8.85 9.33
CA ASN A 459 -3.03 -7.53 8.76
C ASN A 459 -1.53 -7.51 8.46
N PRO A 460 -1.13 -7.37 7.20
CA PRO A 460 0.27 -7.54 6.83
C PRO A 460 1.24 -6.61 7.56
N GLN A 461 0.77 -5.42 7.95
CA GLN A 461 1.53 -4.41 8.69
C GLN A 461 1.66 -4.71 10.20
N VAL A 462 1.12 -5.84 10.70
CA VAL A 462 1.17 -6.19 12.14
C VAL A 462 1.57 -7.65 12.33
N GLN A 463 2.55 -7.87 13.22
CA GLN A 463 3.05 -9.21 13.64
C GLN A 463 3.01 -9.39 15.15
#